data_4d5a9170b037e3461e3bd83082418e05
#
_entry.id   4d5a9170b037e3461e3bd83082418e05
#
_cell.length_a   1.000
_cell.length_b   1.000
_cell.length_c   1.000
_cell.angle_alpha   90.00
_cell.angle_beta   90.00
_cell.angle_gamma   90.00
#
_symmetry.space_group_name_H-M   'P 1'
#
loop_
_entity.id
_entity.type
_entity.pdbx_description
1 polymer ?
#
loop_
_entity_poly.entity_id
_entity_poly.type
_entity_poly.pdbx_seq_one_letter_code
_entity_poly.pdbx_strand_id
1 'polypeptide(L)' 'MEKSYLYRRHNVYWVRVRVPDKVRDIVGKTQLSKNLSTTDLSEANRKKHIVIAELKQLIHLAEK' A
#
# COMPACT_ATOMS: atom_id res chain seq x y z
N MET A 1 13.28 3.95 -5.76
CA MET A 1 12.55 3.69 -5.53
C MET A 1 11.45 3.06 -4.87
N GLU A 2 11.09 1.93 -5.07
CA GLU A 2 9.89 1.37 -4.59
C GLU A 2 9.98 0.73 -3.29
N LYS A 3 11.12 0.60 -2.71
CA LYS A 3 11.26 0.00 -1.40
C LYS A 3 10.52 0.75 -0.33
N SER A 4 10.07 1.95 -0.62
CA SER A 4 9.35 2.71 0.37
C SER A 4 7.92 2.25 0.58
N TYR A 5 7.45 1.26 -0.15
CA TYR A 5 6.12 0.75 0.08
C TYR A 5 5.96 0.08 1.44
N LEU A 6 7.03 -0.48 1.98
CA LEU A 6 6.96 -1.23 3.23
C LEU A 6 7.52 -0.40 4.39
N TYR A 7 6.80 -0.31 5.49
CA TYR A 7 7.30 0.36 6.69
C TYR A 7 6.77 -0.35 7.93
N ARG A 8 7.38 -0.06 9.08
CA ARG A 8 7.00 -0.68 10.33
C ARG A 8 6.47 0.37 11.30
N ARG A 9 5.39 0.04 12.00
CA ARG A 9 4.80 0.93 12.98
C ARG A 9 4.28 0.08 14.13
N HIS A 10 4.71 0.41 15.35
CA HIS A 10 4.30 -0.36 16.54
C HIS A 10 4.63 -1.83 16.39
N ASN A 11 5.80 -2.13 15.82
CA ASN A 11 6.28 -3.50 15.61
C ASN A 11 5.48 -4.32 14.61
N VAL A 12 4.59 -3.69 13.89
CA VAL A 12 3.78 -4.36 12.86
C VAL A 12 4.11 -3.75 11.51
N TYR A 13 4.20 -4.56 10.49
CA TYR A 13 4.52 -4.07 9.15
C TYR A 13 3.27 -3.62 8.43
N TRP A 14 3.43 -2.54 7.68
CA TRP A 14 2.36 -1.92 6.90
C TRP A 14 2.86 -1.67 5.49
N VAL A 15 1.94 -1.58 4.54
CA VAL A 15 2.24 -1.20 3.16
C VAL A 15 1.56 0.12 2.88
N ARG A 16 2.25 0.98 2.15
CA ARG A 16 1.71 2.29 1.78
C ARG A 16 1.97 2.53 0.30
N VAL A 17 0.93 2.95 -0.42
CA VAL A 17 1.01 3.26 -1.84
C VAL A 17 0.49 4.66 -2.06
N ARG A 18 1.24 5.45 -2.81
CA ARG A 18 0.85 6.83 -3.08
C ARG A 18 -0.22 6.86 -4.17
N VAL A 19 -1.22 7.72 -3.98
CA VAL A 19 -2.30 7.90 -4.94
C VAL A 19 -1.91 9.02 -5.91
N PRO A 20 -1.96 8.78 -7.24
CA PRO A 20 -1.65 9.83 -8.21
C PRO A 20 -2.59 11.02 -8.08
N ASP A 21 -2.08 12.21 -8.38
CA ASP A 21 -2.86 13.45 -8.27
C ASP A 21 -4.18 13.38 -9.01
N LYS A 22 -4.17 12.79 -10.18
CA LYS A 22 -5.36 12.80 -11.04
C LYS A 22 -6.54 12.01 -10.50
N VAL A 23 -6.30 11.13 -9.52
CA VAL A 23 -7.38 10.34 -8.95
C VAL A 23 -7.57 10.59 -7.47
N ARG A 24 -6.88 11.57 -6.90
CA ARG A 24 -7.02 11.86 -5.47
C ARG A 24 -8.42 12.26 -5.09
N ASP A 25 -9.10 13.03 -5.96
CA ASP A 25 -10.46 13.44 -5.67
C ASP A 25 -11.41 12.25 -5.65
N ILE A 26 -11.17 11.28 -6.51
CA ILE A 26 -12.01 10.10 -6.59
C ILE A 26 -11.77 9.17 -5.41
N VAL A 27 -10.48 8.92 -5.12
CA VAL A 27 -10.11 8.04 -4.02
C VAL A 27 -10.32 8.70 -2.67
N GLY A 28 -10.13 10.04 -2.61
CA GLY A 28 -10.34 10.77 -1.38
C GLY A 28 -9.15 10.75 -0.44
N LYS A 29 -7.99 10.29 -0.89
CA LYS A 29 -6.80 10.20 -0.05
C LYS A 29 -5.56 10.43 -0.90
N THR A 30 -4.49 10.89 -0.24
CA THR A 30 -3.21 11.08 -0.93
C THR A 30 -2.40 9.80 -0.97
N GLN A 31 -2.70 8.85 -0.09
CA GLN A 31 -2.02 7.55 -0.10
C GLN A 31 -2.93 6.52 0.56
N LEU A 32 -2.73 5.27 0.16
CA LEU A 32 -3.45 4.15 0.71
C LEU A 32 -2.48 3.31 1.52
N SER A 33 -2.92 2.81 2.67
CA SER A 33 -2.07 1.97 3.49
C SER A 33 -2.87 0.78 4.00
N LYS A 34 -2.16 -0.28 4.34
CA LYS A 34 -2.80 -1.48 4.83
C LYS A 34 -1.90 -2.20 5.82
N ASN A 35 -2.49 -2.69 6.90
CA ASN A 35 -1.79 -3.44 7.92
C ASN A 35 -1.58 -4.86 7.43
N LEU A 36 -0.32 -5.34 7.49
CA LEU A 36 -0.03 -6.71 7.07
C LEU A 36 -0.22 -7.73 8.19
N SER A 37 -0.51 -7.24 9.39
CA SER A 37 -0.77 -8.09 10.55
C SER A 37 0.38 -9.06 10.84
N THR A 38 1.60 -8.61 10.65
CA THR A 38 2.75 -9.45 10.91
C THR A 38 3.89 -8.63 11.49
N THR A 39 4.67 -9.25 12.37
CA THR A 39 5.88 -8.64 12.90
C THR A 39 7.12 -9.24 12.28
N ASP A 40 6.97 -10.19 11.37
CA ASP A 40 8.08 -10.87 10.72
C ASP A 40 8.35 -10.26 9.36
N LEU A 41 9.60 -9.81 9.14
CA LEU A 41 9.96 -9.16 7.89
C LEU A 41 9.84 -10.09 6.68
N SER A 42 10.19 -11.35 6.84
CA SER A 42 10.08 -12.30 5.74
C SER A 42 8.63 -12.47 5.29
N GLU A 43 7.73 -12.58 6.25
CA GLU A 43 6.32 -12.72 5.94
C GLU A 43 5.77 -11.43 5.34
N ALA A 44 6.23 -10.28 5.86
CA ALA A 44 5.80 -8.99 5.34
C ALA A 44 6.24 -8.84 3.88
N ASN A 45 7.45 -9.28 3.54
CA ASN A 45 7.93 -9.20 2.18
C ASN A 45 7.10 -10.06 1.23
N ARG A 46 6.60 -11.18 1.69
CA ARG A 46 5.74 -12.01 0.86
C ARG A 46 4.36 -11.42 0.70
N LYS A 47 3.79 -10.91 1.81
CA LYS A 47 2.45 -10.37 1.78
C LYS A 47 2.36 -9.04 1.04
N LYS A 48 3.44 -8.25 1.07
CA LYS A 48 3.37 -6.92 0.49
C LYS A 48 3.05 -6.93 -0.99
N HIS A 49 3.51 -7.94 -1.72
CA HIS A 49 3.27 -7.98 -3.16
C HIS A 49 1.79 -8.11 -3.47
N ILE A 50 1.08 -8.93 -2.70
CA ILE A 50 -0.35 -9.11 -2.89
C ILE A 50 -1.10 -7.84 -2.52
N VAL A 51 -0.72 -7.24 -1.39
CA VAL A 51 -1.41 -6.05 -0.91
C VAL A 51 -1.16 -4.86 -1.82
N ILE A 52 0.08 -4.69 -2.30
CA ILE A 52 0.40 -3.61 -3.22
C ILE A 52 -0.42 -3.76 -4.50
N ALA A 53 -0.55 -4.99 -5.00
CA ALA A 53 -1.34 -5.23 -6.20
C ALA A 53 -2.80 -4.85 -5.97
N GLU A 54 -3.35 -5.18 -4.81
CA GLU A 54 -4.72 -4.82 -4.48
C GLU A 54 -4.91 -3.31 -4.43
N LEU A 55 -3.98 -2.59 -3.79
CA LEU A 55 -4.09 -1.15 -3.67
C LEU A 55 -3.95 -0.48 -5.04
N LYS A 56 -3.03 -0.97 -5.87
CA LYS A 56 -2.86 -0.42 -7.20
C LYS A 56 -4.08 -0.70 -8.08
N GLN A 57 -4.74 -1.83 -7.85
CA GLN A 57 -5.95 -2.14 -8.58
C GLN A 57 -7.05 -1.13 -8.27
N LEU A 58 -7.19 -0.73 -7.00
CA LEU A 58 -8.16 0.28 -6.63
C LEU A 58 -7.87 1.60 -7.33
N ILE A 59 -6.59 1.99 -7.41
CA ILE A 59 -6.19 3.21 -8.08
C ILE A 59 -6.49 3.10 -9.58
N HIS A 60 -6.18 1.96 -10.16
CA HIS A 60 -6.43 1.73 -11.59
C HIS A 60 -7.91 1.85 -11.91
N LEU A 61 -8.77 1.29 -11.06
CA LEU A 61 -10.21 1.39 -11.28
C LEU A 61 -10.69 2.83 -11.17
N ALA A 62 -10.07 3.62 -10.30
CA ALA A 62 -10.43 5.02 -10.17
C ALA A 62 -9.99 5.85 -11.37
N GLU A 63 -9.00 5.36 -12.11
CA GLU A 63 -8.51 6.07 -13.28
C GLU A 63 -9.41 5.90 -14.51
N LYS A 64 -10.36 5.03 -14.47
CA LYS A 64 -11.23 4.80 -15.62
C LYS A 64 -12.39 5.76 -15.74
#